data_ccd895027ddf106d2632f865c5284b57
#
_entry.id   ccd895027ddf106d2632f865c5284b57
#
_cell.length_a   1.000
_cell.length_b   1.000
_cell.length_c   1.000
_cell.angle_alpha   90.00
_cell.angle_beta   90.00
_cell.angle_gamma   90.00
#
_symmetry.space_group_name_H-M   'P 1'
#
loop_
_entity.id
_entity.type
_entity.pdbx_description
1 polymer ?
#
loop_
_entity_poly.entity_id
_entity_poly.type
_entity_poly.pdbx_seq_one_letter_code
_entity_poly.pdbx_strand_id
1 'polypeptide(L)'
;MERMEKKIYEFTNDGNSCVIYDAKPPRYWFNYLWNENGYCAQVSQNGHGRSYYLNERADMCMINNNDARYFYIRDDEMNKSWNIGAAPLNEQVESYQCEHSIGFSRLQSECQGIESSWRIFVPQTGFQEVWTFRLRNKSD
;
A
#
# COMPACT_ATOMS: atom_id res chain seq x y z
N MET A 1 0.48 10.53 -34.22
CA MET A 1 0.95 10.70 -32.86
C MET A 1 0.48 9.47 -32.08
N GLU A 2 1.35 8.46 -31.97
CA GLU A 2 1.06 7.26 -31.20
C GLU A 2 0.90 7.67 -29.73
N ARG A 3 -0.27 7.40 -29.18
CA ARG A 3 -0.48 7.48 -27.74
C ARG A 3 0.38 6.39 -27.11
N MET A 4 1.51 6.74 -26.51
CA MET A 4 2.22 5.78 -25.67
C MET A 4 1.24 5.34 -24.56
N GLU A 5 0.81 4.08 -24.62
CA GLU A 5 -0.03 3.51 -23.56
C GLU A 5 0.76 3.58 -22.25
N LYS A 6 0.20 4.32 -21.28
CA LYS A 6 0.81 4.42 -19.94
C LYS A 6 0.81 3.03 -19.31
N LYS A 7 1.97 2.51 -19.02
CA LYS A 7 2.13 1.23 -18.32
C LYS A 7 1.43 1.32 -16.96
N ILE A 8 0.44 0.48 -16.74
CA ILE A 8 -0.35 0.46 -15.50
C ILE A 8 0.30 -0.47 -14.48
N TYR A 9 0.84 -1.61 -14.92
CA TYR A 9 1.47 -2.61 -14.05
C TYR A 9 2.52 -3.43 -14.80
N GLU A 10 3.33 -4.15 -14.04
CA GLU A 10 4.21 -5.20 -14.54
C GLU A 10 4.44 -6.28 -13.49
N PHE A 11 4.76 -7.47 -13.96
CA PHE A 11 5.31 -8.51 -13.11
C PHE A 11 6.84 -8.43 -13.12
N THR A 12 7.48 -8.72 -11.99
CA THR A 12 8.94 -8.85 -11.93
C THR A 12 9.41 -10.10 -12.66
N ASN A 13 10.68 -10.18 -13.01
CA ASN A 13 11.23 -11.25 -13.83
C ASN A 13 11.01 -12.66 -13.27
N ASP A 14 10.90 -12.80 -11.95
CA ASP A 14 10.64 -14.06 -11.27
C ASP A 14 9.13 -14.33 -11.05
N GLY A 15 8.26 -13.35 -11.39
CA GLY A 15 6.81 -13.44 -11.21
C GLY A 15 6.33 -13.37 -9.76
N ASN A 16 7.22 -13.16 -8.80
CA ASN A 16 6.87 -13.15 -7.37
C ASN A 16 6.31 -11.81 -6.90
N SER A 17 6.40 -10.77 -7.72
CA SER A 17 5.86 -9.45 -7.42
C SER A 17 5.10 -8.87 -8.61
N CYS A 18 4.09 -8.06 -8.31
CA CYS A 18 3.38 -7.21 -9.26
C CYS A 18 3.59 -5.76 -8.85
N VAL A 19 4.15 -4.96 -9.73
CA VAL A 19 4.34 -3.51 -9.53
C VAL A 19 3.24 -2.77 -10.27
N ILE A 20 2.51 -1.91 -9.57
CA ILE A 20 1.39 -1.12 -10.07
C ILE A 20 1.82 0.35 -10.05
N TYR A 21 1.75 1.03 -11.19
CA TYR A 21 2.20 2.42 -11.38
C TYR A 21 1.08 3.45 -11.36
N ASP A 22 -0.17 3.01 -11.19
CA ASP A 22 -1.32 3.88 -11.12
C ASP A 22 -1.96 3.79 -9.73
N ALA A 23 -1.97 4.91 -9.01
CA ALA A 23 -2.65 4.99 -7.72
C ALA A 23 -4.17 4.87 -7.84
N LYS A 24 -4.74 5.14 -9.03
CA LYS A 24 -6.18 5.18 -9.30
C LYS A 24 -6.56 4.27 -10.48
N PRO A 25 -6.24 2.97 -10.43
CA PRO A 25 -6.68 2.05 -11.47
C PRO A 25 -8.21 1.90 -11.46
N PRO A 26 -8.83 1.38 -12.53
CA PRO A 26 -10.28 1.23 -12.64
C PRO A 26 -10.93 0.39 -11.52
N ARG A 27 -10.14 -0.45 -10.85
CA ARG A 27 -10.56 -1.25 -9.69
C ARG A 27 -9.37 -1.44 -8.74
N TYR A 28 -9.67 -1.78 -7.49
CA TYR A 28 -8.65 -2.15 -6.53
C TYR A 28 -8.05 -3.51 -6.86
N TRP A 29 -6.73 -3.59 -6.75
CA TRP A 29 -5.96 -4.83 -6.84
C TRP A 29 -5.41 -5.13 -5.45
N PHE A 30 -5.80 -6.28 -4.90
CA PHE A 30 -5.47 -6.64 -3.54
C PHE A 30 -4.37 -7.70 -3.48
N ASN A 31 -3.45 -7.51 -2.55
CA ASN A 31 -2.60 -8.56 -2.02
C ASN A 31 -3.22 -9.09 -0.72
N TYR A 32 -3.12 -10.39 -0.50
CA TYR A 32 -3.61 -11.08 0.69
C TYR A 32 -2.41 -11.61 1.46
N LEU A 33 -2.07 -10.95 2.57
CA LEU A 33 -0.96 -11.32 3.44
C LEU A 33 -1.53 -12.11 4.60
N TRP A 34 -1.07 -13.31 4.82
CA TRP A 34 -1.60 -14.20 5.85
C TRP A 34 -0.51 -15.04 6.51
N ASN A 35 -0.80 -15.63 7.67
CA ASN A 35 0.09 -16.47 8.42
C ASN A 35 -0.59 -17.76 8.92
N GLU A 36 0.18 -18.65 9.52
CA GLU A 36 -0.28 -19.94 10.03
C GLU A 36 -1.32 -19.84 11.17
N ASN A 37 -1.38 -18.73 11.89
CA ASN A 37 -2.39 -18.50 12.91
C ASN A 37 -3.73 -18.04 12.34
N GLY A 38 -3.87 -17.95 11.02
CA GLY A 38 -5.10 -17.55 10.35
C GLY A 38 -5.33 -16.03 10.32
N TYR A 39 -4.33 -15.22 10.68
CA TYR A 39 -4.41 -13.77 10.49
C TYR A 39 -4.26 -13.42 9.01
N CYS A 40 -5.11 -12.54 8.50
CA CYS A 40 -5.08 -12.06 7.14
C CYS A 40 -5.21 -10.54 7.07
N ALA A 41 -4.37 -9.91 6.26
CA ALA A 41 -4.46 -8.51 5.86
C ALA A 41 -4.67 -8.42 4.35
N GLN A 42 -5.79 -7.84 3.92
CA GLN A 42 -6.02 -7.43 2.54
C GLN A 42 -5.37 -6.06 2.35
N VAL A 43 -4.54 -5.90 1.33
CA VAL A 43 -3.85 -4.64 1.04
C VAL A 43 -4.03 -4.31 -0.43
N SER A 44 -4.73 -3.21 -0.72
CA SER A 44 -4.85 -2.70 -2.09
C SER A 44 -3.63 -1.88 -2.48
N GLN A 45 -3.54 -1.49 -3.75
CA GLN A 45 -2.49 -0.60 -4.23
C GLN A 45 -2.47 0.77 -3.50
N ASN A 46 -3.55 1.17 -2.83
CA ASN A 46 -3.62 2.40 -2.03
C ASN A 46 -3.38 2.15 -0.53
N GLY A 47 -3.08 0.91 -0.12
CA GLY A 47 -2.97 0.52 1.28
C GLY A 47 -4.30 0.20 1.96
N HIS A 48 -5.44 0.41 1.28
CA HIS A 48 -6.76 0.09 1.82
C HIS A 48 -6.95 -1.43 1.95
N GLY A 49 -7.95 -1.83 2.70
CA GLY A 49 -8.38 -3.22 2.87
C GLY A 49 -8.60 -3.56 4.32
N ARG A 50 -9.01 -4.79 4.55
CA ARG A 50 -9.47 -5.30 5.85
C ARG A 50 -8.39 -6.14 6.51
N SER A 51 -8.48 -6.25 7.83
CA SER A 51 -7.69 -7.20 8.60
C SER A 51 -8.62 -8.06 9.45
N TYR A 52 -8.39 -9.35 9.44
CA TYR A 52 -9.19 -10.32 10.18
C TYR A 52 -8.34 -11.54 10.56
N TYR A 53 -8.87 -12.36 11.45
CA TYR A 53 -8.33 -13.69 11.72
C TYR A 53 -9.45 -14.72 11.74
N LEU A 54 -9.11 -15.97 11.51
CA LEU A 54 -10.00 -17.10 11.68
C LEU A 54 -9.80 -17.70 13.08
N ASN A 55 -10.89 -17.82 13.85
CA ASN A 55 -10.83 -18.50 15.14
C ASN A 55 -10.80 -20.03 14.95
N GLU A 56 -10.72 -20.80 16.04
CA GLU A 56 -10.69 -22.26 16.03
C GLU A 56 -11.93 -22.90 15.38
N ARG A 57 -13.04 -22.17 15.24
CA ARG A 57 -14.26 -22.61 14.56
C ARG A 57 -14.32 -22.19 13.10
N ALA A 58 -13.25 -21.60 12.60
CA ALA A 58 -13.19 -20.96 11.28
C ALA A 58 -14.16 -19.77 11.09
N ASP A 59 -14.62 -19.15 12.20
CA ASP A 59 -15.37 -17.90 12.09
C ASP A 59 -14.40 -16.74 11.82
N MET A 60 -14.81 -15.85 10.93
CA MET A 60 -14.03 -14.65 10.61
C MET A 60 -14.21 -13.57 11.69
N CYS A 61 -13.14 -13.26 12.42
CA CYS A 61 -13.11 -12.23 13.43
C CYS A 61 -12.43 -10.97 12.87
N MET A 62 -13.23 -9.92 12.64
CA MET A 62 -12.73 -8.67 12.07
C MET A 62 -11.93 -7.87 13.09
N ILE A 63 -10.73 -7.43 12.69
CA ILE A 63 -9.88 -6.51 13.45
C ILE A 63 -10.02 -5.10 12.91
N ASN A 64 -9.92 -4.93 11.59
CA ASN A 64 -10.16 -3.67 10.90
C ASN A 64 -11.20 -3.88 9.81
N ASN A 65 -12.36 -3.26 9.99
CA ASN A 65 -13.51 -3.39 9.08
C ASN A 65 -13.70 -2.14 8.18
N ASN A 66 -12.92 -1.09 8.38
CA ASN A 66 -13.19 0.21 7.77
C ASN A 66 -12.51 0.42 6.41
N ASP A 67 -11.91 -0.61 5.82
CA ASP A 67 -11.15 -0.52 4.57
C ASP A 67 -10.05 0.56 4.57
N ALA A 68 -9.71 1.09 5.75
CA ALA A 68 -8.91 2.30 5.92
C ALA A 68 -7.59 2.01 6.62
N ARG A 69 -6.52 2.08 5.85
CA ARG A 69 -5.17 2.28 6.33
C ARG A 69 -4.64 3.53 5.66
N TYR A 70 -4.37 4.58 6.45
CA TYR A 70 -3.89 5.84 5.92
C TYR A 70 -2.62 6.27 6.62
N PHE A 71 -1.70 6.83 5.86
CA PHE A 71 -0.54 7.51 6.39
C PHE A 71 -0.44 8.88 5.76
N TYR A 72 -0.73 9.91 6.57
CA TYR A 72 -0.72 11.30 6.15
C TYR A 72 0.63 11.93 6.43
N ILE A 73 1.11 12.70 5.46
CA ILE A 73 2.28 13.55 5.58
C ILE A 73 1.79 14.99 5.45
N ARG A 74 2.29 15.87 6.30
CA ARG A 74 2.01 17.30 6.25
C ARG A 74 3.31 18.09 6.20
N ASP A 75 3.37 18.98 5.24
CA ASP A 75 4.38 20.01 5.15
C ASP A 75 3.77 21.31 5.70
N ASP A 76 4.29 21.78 6.85
CA ASP A 76 3.78 22.98 7.53
C ASP A 76 4.25 24.27 6.85
N GLU A 77 5.40 24.26 6.17
CA GLU A 77 5.92 25.44 5.46
C GLU A 77 5.06 25.74 4.22
N MET A 78 4.71 24.69 3.47
CA MET A 78 3.87 24.82 2.28
C MET A 78 2.37 24.70 2.59
N ASN A 79 2.00 24.42 3.84
CA ASN A 79 0.61 24.13 4.27
C ASN A 79 -0.08 23.09 3.37
N LYS A 80 0.64 22.05 3.03
CA LYS A 80 0.18 20.98 2.14
C LYS A 80 0.15 19.64 2.87
N SER A 81 -0.88 18.85 2.60
CA SER A 81 -1.02 17.50 3.15
C SER A 81 -1.30 16.52 2.04
N TRP A 82 -0.68 15.34 2.12
CA TRP A 82 -0.92 14.23 1.19
C TRP A 82 -0.83 12.90 1.92
N ASN A 83 -1.17 11.83 1.25
CA ASN A 83 -0.90 10.49 1.74
C ASN A 83 -0.17 9.64 0.71
N ILE A 84 0.55 8.61 1.17
CA ILE A 84 1.39 7.77 0.30
C ILE A 84 0.53 7.05 -0.75
N GLY A 85 -0.67 6.60 -0.38
CA GLY A 85 -1.59 5.88 -1.25
C GLY A 85 -2.48 6.76 -2.15
N ALA A 86 -2.27 8.08 -2.17
CA ALA A 86 -3.06 9.09 -2.86
C ALA A 86 -4.48 9.29 -2.31
N ALA A 87 -5.27 8.26 -2.08
CA ALA A 87 -6.61 8.37 -1.47
C ALA A 87 -6.51 8.45 0.07
N PRO A 88 -7.39 9.18 0.76
CA PRO A 88 -8.57 9.88 0.26
C PRO A 88 -8.31 11.34 -0.20
N LEU A 89 -7.16 11.94 0.10
CA LEU A 89 -6.88 13.34 -0.22
C LEU A 89 -6.79 13.58 -1.73
N ASN A 90 -6.42 12.54 -2.49
CA ASN A 90 -6.29 12.59 -3.94
C ASN A 90 -5.33 13.66 -4.46
N GLU A 91 -4.37 14.08 -3.63
CA GLU A 91 -3.32 14.98 -4.05
C GLU A 91 -2.50 14.35 -5.18
N GLN A 92 -2.07 15.20 -6.09
CA GLN A 92 -1.19 14.77 -7.16
C GLN A 92 0.22 14.58 -6.59
N VAL A 93 0.76 13.38 -6.73
CA VAL A 93 2.13 13.03 -6.41
C VAL A 93 2.96 13.00 -7.69
N GLU A 94 4.26 13.28 -7.58
CA GLU A 94 5.20 13.34 -8.71
C GLU A 94 5.49 11.95 -9.26
N SER A 95 5.58 10.97 -8.36
CA SER A 95 5.72 9.55 -8.71
C SER A 95 4.91 8.67 -7.77
N TYR A 96 4.50 7.52 -8.26
CA TYR A 96 3.78 6.52 -7.47
C TYR A 96 4.06 5.12 -7.98
N GLN A 97 4.28 4.19 -7.06
CA GLN A 97 4.24 2.76 -7.33
C GLN A 97 3.80 1.96 -6.11
N CYS A 98 3.12 0.85 -6.36
CA CYS A 98 2.80 -0.16 -5.37
C CYS A 98 3.34 -1.51 -5.82
N GLU A 99 4.16 -2.14 -5.01
CA GLU A 99 4.64 -3.49 -5.20
C GLU A 99 3.85 -4.44 -4.31
N HIS A 100 3.11 -5.35 -4.92
CA HIS A 100 2.52 -6.51 -4.26
C HIS A 100 3.41 -7.72 -4.47
N SER A 101 4.00 -8.22 -3.39
CA SER A 101 4.90 -9.37 -3.41
C SER A 101 4.39 -10.48 -2.49
N ILE A 102 4.96 -11.67 -2.63
CA ILE A 102 4.75 -12.74 -1.66
C ILE A 102 5.29 -12.26 -0.31
N GLY A 103 4.41 -12.14 0.69
CA GLY A 103 4.76 -11.77 2.06
C GLY A 103 4.78 -10.28 2.37
N PHE A 104 4.64 -9.36 1.41
CA PHE A 104 4.51 -7.93 1.71
C PHE A 104 3.82 -7.15 0.60
N SER A 105 3.33 -5.97 0.96
CA SER A 105 2.99 -4.90 0.02
C SER A 105 3.80 -3.65 0.36
N ARG A 106 4.28 -2.92 -0.65
CA ARG A 106 5.06 -1.70 -0.48
C ARG A 106 4.54 -0.61 -1.40
N LEU A 107 4.11 0.49 -0.81
CA LEU A 107 3.71 1.70 -1.52
C LEU A 107 4.86 2.70 -1.45
N GLN A 108 5.15 3.35 -2.57
CA GLN A 108 6.17 4.39 -2.67
C GLN A 108 5.61 5.57 -3.45
N SER A 109 5.89 6.77 -3.00
CA SER A 109 5.51 7.99 -3.69
C SER A 109 6.52 9.11 -3.43
N GLU A 110 6.55 10.07 -4.33
CA GLU A 110 7.30 11.31 -4.16
C GLU A 110 6.35 12.49 -4.29
N CYS A 111 6.43 13.42 -3.35
CA CYS A 111 5.63 14.63 -3.34
C CYS A 111 6.43 15.74 -2.65
N GLN A 112 6.57 16.91 -3.31
CA GLN A 112 7.26 18.09 -2.79
C GLN A 112 8.70 17.78 -2.32
N GLY A 113 9.44 16.97 -3.07
CA GLY A 113 10.81 16.59 -2.71
C GLY A 113 10.90 15.60 -1.54
N ILE A 114 9.77 15.12 -1.02
CA ILE A 114 9.73 14.08 0.01
C ILE A 114 9.44 12.74 -0.65
N GLU A 115 10.42 11.86 -0.61
CA GLU A 115 10.29 10.46 -0.97
C GLU A 115 9.76 9.67 0.22
N SER A 116 8.69 8.92 0.02
CA SER A 116 8.02 8.15 1.05
C SER A 116 7.86 6.69 0.64
N SER A 117 8.04 5.78 1.59
CA SER A 117 7.85 4.36 1.42
C SER A 117 7.11 3.77 2.61
N TRP A 118 6.06 3.01 2.33
CA TRP A 118 5.25 2.30 3.32
C TRP A 118 5.19 0.82 2.97
N ARG A 119 5.82 -0.02 3.80
CA ARG A 119 5.77 -1.47 3.68
C ARG A 119 4.84 -2.05 4.72
N ILE A 120 3.96 -2.95 4.28
CA ILE A 120 3.00 -3.69 5.10
C ILE A 120 3.32 -5.17 4.96
N PHE A 121 3.42 -5.89 6.06
CA PHE A 121 3.58 -7.34 6.05
C PHE A 121 2.92 -7.97 7.28
N VAL A 122 2.64 -9.27 7.19
CA VAL A 122 2.12 -10.09 8.28
C VAL A 122 3.25 -11.00 8.74
N PRO A 123 3.65 -10.97 10.03
CA PRO A 123 4.62 -11.91 10.58
C PRO A 123 4.13 -13.35 10.49
N GLN A 124 5.07 -14.32 10.51
CA GLN A 124 4.72 -15.74 10.43
C GLN A 124 3.79 -16.21 11.56
N THR A 125 3.88 -15.58 12.72
CA THR A 125 3.07 -15.92 13.89
C THR A 125 2.42 -14.67 14.50
N GLY A 126 1.35 -14.88 15.29
CA GLY A 126 0.62 -13.83 15.96
C GLY A 126 -0.55 -13.27 15.14
N PHE A 127 -1.27 -12.31 15.73
CA PHE A 127 -2.46 -11.69 15.15
C PHE A 127 -2.22 -10.20 14.90
N GLN A 128 -1.24 -9.89 14.05
CA GLN A 128 -0.82 -8.52 13.80
C GLN A 128 -0.32 -8.34 12.36
N GLU A 129 -0.39 -7.11 11.89
CA GLU A 129 0.33 -6.63 10.73
C GLU A 129 1.36 -5.59 11.17
N VAL A 130 2.47 -5.51 10.47
CA VAL A 130 3.55 -4.57 10.75
C VAL A 130 3.67 -3.57 9.60
N TRP A 131 3.70 -2.30 9.96
CA TRP A 131 3.89 -1.19 9.03
C TRP A 131 5.25 -0.56 9.26
N THR A 132 6.04 -0.47 8.19
CA THR A 132 7.33 0.21 8.22
C THR A 132 7.27 1.42 7.31
N PHE A 133 7.56 2.59 7.86
CA PHE A 133 7.63 3.85 7.11
C PHE A 133 9.07 4.33 6.96
N ARG A 134 9.37 4.85 5.78
CA ARG A 134 10.61 5.57 5.51
C ARG A 134 10.26 6.86 4.79
N LEU A 135 10.75 7.97 5.32
CA LEU A 135 10.68 9.29 4.69
C LEU A 135 12.10 9.76 4.41
N ARG A 136 12.30 10.33 3.25
CA ARG A 136 13.57 10.95 2.84
C ARG A 136 13.28 12.31 2.23
N ASN A 137 13.79 13.35 2.86
CA ASN A 137 13.81 14.68 2.27
C ASN A 137 14.92 14.75 1.21
N LYS A 138 14.56 15.14 -0.01
CA LYS A 138 15.46 15.35 -1.15
C LYS A 138 15.63 16.83 -1.49
N SER A 139 14.87 17.72 -0.81
CA SER A 139 15.07 19.17 -0.96
C SER A 139 16.39 19.56 -0.31
N ASP A 140 17.16 20.39 -1.01
CA ASP A 140 18.42 20.96 -0.53
C ASP A 140 18.19 21.99 0.58
#